data_cde90431573cb5e361992aa19d31e6c1
#
_entry.id   cde90431573cb5e361992aa19d31e6c1
#
_cell.length_a   1.000
_cell.length_b   1.000
_cell.length_c   1.000
_cell.angle_alpha   90.00
_cell.angle_beta   90.00
_cell.angle_gamma   90.00
#
_symmetry.space_group_name_H-M   'P 1'
#
loop_
_entity.id
_entity.type
_entity.pdbx_description
1 polymer ?
#
loop_
_entity_poly.entity_id
_entity_poly.type
_entity_poly.pdbx_seq_one_letter_code
_entity_poly.pdbx_strand_id
1 'polypeptide(L)'
;KISEDRAVSLLFREKSAIANCADAIGVDVIEIPAVKSPREDKIIYKTIAQNIQNAIFSIPVGFNTDDVAIAWDCIKDAKAPRLQVELPVSTIQMEYTYHVKQAKMLEKIAELIKAAKALCSDVEFSALDATRADEDFLISAVKEAENCGASMITLCDDAGASTPDDIAKLVSTVKEAVSIPVFVQVSDRINMAVASAFSAIKCGADGLKCAMVGKNALLTGEISDAINICGAQIDAEIKLNNTKIHASIDDMLSSINHDAYESGKTISDGKKILIDADSTVVQVAQAAAVLGYELSDSDVGNVYKVIKQICDKKGAVGYKEFEAIIASSAMQAPSTYHFETYTTTSSNMSASMSQVTLKCNDEIICGVSNGDGPIDSVFRAIEQCIGHHYELDDYQVQSVTEGKEALGSALVRLRNNGKLYSGNGTSTDIVAASI
;
A
#
# COMPACT_ATOMS: atom_id res chain seq x y z
N LYS A 1 11.35 6.99 -6.03
CA LYS A 1 11.12 5.88 -5.09
C LYS A 1 9.66 5.44 -5.16
N ILE A 2 9.42 4.15 -5.36
CA ILE A 2 8.11 3.54 -5.14
C ILE A 2 8.00 3.33 -3.63
N SER A 3 7.39 4.29 -2.94
CA SER A 3 7.25 4.21 -1.48
C SER A 3 6.15 3.23 -1.12
N GLU A 4 6.47 2.26 -0.26
CA GLU A 4 5.46 1.55 0.53
C GLU A 4 5.42 2.26 1.89
N ASP A 5 4.35 3.00 2.14
CA ASP A 5 4.05 3.45 3.50
C ASP A 5 3.77 2.21 4.36
N ARG A 6 4.17 2.22 5.66
CA ARG A 6 3.98 1.06 6.55
C ARG A 6 2.54 0.58 6.64
N ALA A 7 1.60 1.46 6.32
CA ALA A 7 0.16 1.18 6.38
C ALA A 7 -0.42 0.57 5.10
N VAL A 8 0.26 0.61 3.94
CA VAL A 8 -0.32 0.17 2.66
C VAL A 8 0.73 -0.58 1.84
N SER A 9 0.48 -1.86 1.58
CA SER A 9 1.26 -2.65 0.63
C SER A 9 0.68 -2.48 -0.77
N LEU A 10 1.48 -1.93 -1.69
CA LEU A 10 1.09 -1.76 -3.08
C LEU A 10 0.99 -3.12 -3.81
N LEU A 11 -0.09 -3.31 -4.54
CA LEU A 11 -0.27 -4.46 -5.41
C LEU A 11 0.69 -4.39 -6.62
N PHE A 12 0.93 -5.53 -7.28
CA PHE A 12 1.75 -5.58 -8.50
C PHE A 12 1.35 -4.55 -9.55
N ARG A 13 0.04 -4.45 -9.84
CA ARG A 13 -0.51 -3.50 -10.82
C ARG A 13 -0.18 -2.04 -10.45
N GLU A 14 -0.24 -1.72 -9.17
CA GLU A 14 0.03 -0.37 -8.66
C GLU A 14 1.52 -0.04 -8.72
N LYS A 15 2.39 -0.97 -8.30
CA LYS A 15 3.84 -0.84 -8.43
C LYS A 15 4.25 -0.64 -9.90
N SER A 16 3.64 -1.40 -10.81
CA SER A 16 3.89 -1.28 -12.24
C SER A 16 3.41 0.06 -12.80
N ALA A 17 2.23 0.55 -12.40
CA ALA A 17 1.71 1.84 -12.82
C ALA A 17 2.62 2.99 -12.38
N ILE A 18 3.08 2.97 -11.12
CA ILE A 18 4.00 3.97 -10.58
C ILE A 18 5.34 3.94 -11.33
N ALA A 19 5.90 2.75 -11.56
CA ALA A 19 7.17 2.60 -12.26
C ALA A 19 7.09 3.09 -13.71
N ASN A 20 6.04 2.73 -14.44
CA ASN A 20 5.82 3.17 -15.81
C ASN A 20 5.58 4.69 -15.90
N CYS A 21 4.84 5.26 -14.96
CA CYS A 21 4.65 6.71 -14.87
C CYS A 21 5.99 7.41 -14.64
N ALA A 22 6.80 6.93 -13.70
CA ALA A 22 8.12 7.49 -13.39
C ALA A 22 9.04 7.45 -14.60
N ASP A 23 9.12 6.33 -15.34
CA ASP A 23 9.93 6.22 -16.57
C ASP A 23 9.42 7.16 -17.68
N ALA A 24 8.10 7.30 -17.81
CA ALA A 24 7.47 8.15 -18.84
C ALA A 24 7.69 9.66 -18.62
N ILE A 25 7.75 10.11 -17.37
CA ILE A 25 8.05 11.52 -17.03
C ILE A 25 9.56 11.82 -17.07
N GLY A 26 10.40 10.78 -17.14
CA GLY A 26 11.84 10.93 -17.36
C GLY A 26 12.66 11.02 -16.07
N VAL A 27 12.29 10.33 -14.98
CA VAL A 27 13.16 10.24 -13.80
C VAL A 27 14.43 9.44 -14.13
N ASP A 28 15.55 9.80 -13.51
CA ASP A 28 16.83 9.13 -13.76
C ASP A 28 16.90 7.75 -13.13
N VAL A 29 16.26 7.55 -11.96
CA VAL A 29 16.31 6.31 -11.18
C VAL A 29 14.94 5.96 -10.66
N ILE A 30 14.53 4.69 -10.80
CA ILE A 30 13.34 4.12 -10.19
C ILE A 30 13.78 3.12 -9.14
N GLU A 31 13.53 3.44 -7.86
CA GLU A 31 13.78 2.56 -6.74
C GLU A 31 12.50 1.77 -6.39
N ILE A 32 12.63 0.45 -6.37
CA ILE A 32 11.58 -0.47 -5.91
C ILE A 32 11.80 -0.86 -4.45
N PRO A 33 10.76 -1.34 -3.74
CA PRO A 33 10.92 -1.83 -2.37
C PRO A 33 11.88 -3.02 -2.26
N ALA A 34 12.49 -3.19 -1.08
CA ALA A 34 13.30 -4.36 -0.77
C ALA A 34 12.50 -5.67 -0.90
N VAL A 35 13.20 -6.76 -1.21
CA VAL A 35 12.59 -8.09 -1.35
C VAL A 35 12.07 -8.58 0.00
N LYS A 36 10.76 -8.86 0.07
CA LYS A 36 10.10 -9.47 1.24
C LYS A 36 9.79 -10.95 1.00
N SER A 37 9.27 -11.27 -0.19
CA SER A 37 8.92 -12.61 -0.62
C SER A 37 9.74 -13.00 -1.85
N PRO A 38 10.92 -13.67 -1.71
CA PRO A 38 11.85 -13.87 -2.81
C PRO A 38 11.25 -14.51 -4.07
N ARG A 39 10.27 -15.41 -3.94
CA ARG A 39 9.62 -16.05 -5.09
C ARG A 39 8.66 -15.15 -5.83
N GLU A 40 7.83 -14.40 -5.09
CA GLU A 40 6.80 -13.52 -5.65
C GLU A 40 7.43 -12.22 -6.18
N ASP A 41 8.25 -11.56 -5.36
CA ASP A 41 8.89 -10.30 -5.70
C ASP A 41 9.83 -10.46 -6.91
N LYS A 42 10.50 -11.59 -7.05
CA LYS A 42 11.33 -11.87 -8.23
C LYS A 42 10.52 -11.80 -9.53
N ILE A 43 9.33 -12.41 -9.56
CA ILE A 43 8.46 -12.39 -10.75
C ILE A 43 7.97 -10.96 -11.00
N ILE A 44 7.52 -10.29 -9.95
CA ILE A 44 7.00 -8.92 -10.01
C ILE A 44 8.08 -7.95 -10.51
N TYR A 45 9.25 -7.96 -9.89
CA TYR A 45 10.31 -7.00 -10.22
C TYR A 45 10.95 -7.25 -11.59
N LYS A 46 11.10 -8.51 -12.00
CA LYS A 46 11.51 -8.83 -13.37
C LYS A 46 10.53 -8.31 -14.41
N THR A 47 9.22 -8.48 -14.16
CA THR A 47 8.18 -7.99 -15.08
C THR A 47 8.18 -6.46 -15.16
N ILE A 48 8.34 -5.77 -14.04
CA ILE A 48 8.46 -4.31 -14.04
C ILE A 48 9.73 -3.86 -14.77
N ALA A 49 10.88 -4.47 -14.47
CA ALA A 49 12.17 -4.13 -15.08
C ALA A 49 12.16 -4.23 -16.60
N GLN A 50 11.43 -5.18 -17.19
CA GLN A 50 11.30 -5.34 -18.64
C GLN A 50 10.56 -4.17 -19.30
N ASN A 51 9.70 -3.48 -18.56
CA ASN A 51 8.92 -2.33 -19.08
C ASN A 51 9.68 -1.01 -18.97
N ILE A 52 10.68 -0.91 -18.09
CA ILE A 52 11.47 0.30 -17.90
C ILE A 52 12.51 0.44 -19.00
N GLN A 53 12.47 1.56 -19.73
CA GLN A 53 13.29 1.77 -20.91
C GLN A 53 14.42 2.79 -20.71
N ASN A 54 14.24 3.78 -19.86
CA ASN A 54 15.12 4.93 -19.74
C ASN A 54 15.80 5.03 -18.38
N ALA A 55 15.08 4.75 -17.31
CA ALA A 55 15.57 4.93 -15.96
C ALA A 55 16.48 3.76 -15.50
N ILE A 56 17.41 4.06 -14.59
CA ILE A 56 18.12 3.07 -13.79
C ILE A 56 17.10 2.38 -12.86
N PHE A 57 17.15 1.06 -12.80
CA PHE A 57 16.25 0.27 -11.96
C PHE A 57 16.99 -0.18 -10.71
N SER A 58 16.64 0.41 -9.56
CA SER A 58 17.35 0.26 -8.29
C SER A 58 16.56 -0.57 -7.28
N ILE A 59 17.26 -1.46 -6.55
CA ILE A 59 16.66 -2.28 -5.50
C ILE A 59 17.54 -2.25 -4.25
N PRO A 60 16.92 -2.05 -3.04
CA PRO A 60 17.61 -2.23 -1.79
C PRO A 60 17.99 -3.70 -1.56
N VAL A 61 19.21 -3.94 -1.08
CA VAL A 61 19.64 -5.25 -0.57
C VAL A 61 19.28 -5.38 0.91
N GLY A 62 19.16 -6.60 1.40
CA GLY A 62 18.94 -6.85 2.81
C GLY A 62 20.24 -6.68 3.64
N PHE A 63 20.15 -7.10 4.90
CA PHE A 63 21.24 -6.93 5.87
C PHE A 63 22.33 -8.00 5.77
N ASN A 64 22.10 -9.10 5.04
CA ASN A 64 23.04 -10.20 4.90
C ASN A 64 23.57 -10.31 3.47
N THR A 65 24.74 -10.91 3.30
CA THR A 65 25.34 -11.13 1.97
C THR A 65 24.48 -12.00 1.05
N ASP A 66 23.74 -12.96 1.59
CA ASP A 66 22.81 -13.79 0.82
C ASP A 66 21.65 -12.95 0.22
N ASP A 67 21.23 -11.92 0.93
CA ASP A 67 20.18 -11.01 0.48
C ASP A 67 20.61 -10.23 -0.77
N VAL A 68 21.91 -9.94 -0.92
CA VAL A 68 22.48 -9.26 -2.10
C VAL A 68 22.26 -10.10 -3.36
N ALA A 69 22.48 -11.42 -3.28
CA ALA A 69 22.28 -12.33 -4.39
C ALA A 69 20.78 -12.45 -4.76
N ILE A 70 19.90 -12.43 -3.74
CA ILE A 70 18.45 -12.46 -3.93
C ILE A 70 17.97 -11.18 -4.63
N ALA A 71 18.42 -10.00 -4.16
CA ALA A 71 18.09 -8.71 -4.78
C ALA A 71 18.62 -8.64 -6.22
N TRP A 72 19.86 -9.06 -6.46
CA TRP A 72 20.44 -9.12 -7.81
C TRP A 72 19.63 -10.00 -8.76
N ASP A 73 19.19 -11.16 -8.32
CA ASP A 73 18.41 -12.08 -9.16
C ASP A 73 17.05 -11.51 -9.56
N CYS A 74 16.54 -10.51 -8.84
CA CYS A 74 15.31 -9.79 -9.19
C CYS A 74 15.50 -8.76 -10.31
N ILE A 75 16.70 -8.14 -10.43
CA ILE A 75 16.91 -6.98 -11.33
C ILE A 75 18.03 -7.17 -12.36
N LYS A 76 18.79 -8.26 -12.33
CA LYS A 76 19.94 -8.48 -13.23
C LYS A 76 19.61 -8.38 -14.72
N ASP A 77 18.36 -8.62 -15.09
CA ASP A 77 17.87 -8.55 -16.46
C ASP A 77 17.34 -7.14 -16.84
N ALA A 78 17.39 -6.18 -15.90
CA ALA A 78 17.08 -4.79 -16.20
C ALA A 78 18.12 -4.17 -17.14
N LYS A 79 17.71 -3.17 -17.92
CA LYS A 79 18.60 -2.47 -18.87
C LYS A 79 19.76 -1.74 -18.18
N ALA A 80 19.47 -1.13 -17.03
CA ALA A 80 20.44 -0.45 -16.17
C ALA A 80 20.14 -0.76 -14.70
N PRO A 81 20.67 -1.89 -14.16
CA PRO A 81 20.40 -2.28 -12.78
C PRO A 81 21.32 -1.53 -11.81
N ARG A 82 20.79 -1.21 -10.61
CA ARG A 82 21.54 -0.69 -9.46
C ARG A 82 21.18 -1.47 -8.21
N LEU A 83 22.20 -1.90 -7.45
CA LEU A 83 22.01 -2.42 -6.10
C LEU A 83 22.22 -1.30 -5.09
N GLN A 84 21.35 -1.25 -4.08
CA GLN A 84 21.39 -0.23 -3.04
C GLN A 84 21.65 -0.88 -1.68
N VAL A 85 22.76 -0.53 -1.05
CA VAL A 85 23.09 -0.95 0.32
C VAL A 85 22.56 0.10 1.28
N GLU A 86 21.50 -0.24 2.01
CA GLU A 86 20.85 0.62 3.01
C GLU A 86 21.26 0.20 4.41
N LEU A 87 22.04 1.01 5.11
CA LEU A 87 22.47 0.71 6.47
C LEU A 87 22.38 1.94 7.38
N PRO A 88 21.98 1.75 8.66
CA PRO A 88 21.88 2.84 9.61
C PRO A 88 23.24 3.40 10.00
N VAL A 89 23.29 4.72 10.11
CA VAL A 89 24.47 5.44 10.59
C VAL A 89 24.24 6.16 11.92
N SER A 90 22.99 6.25 12.39
CA SER A 90 22.70 6.79 13.72
C SER A 90 22.84 5.73 14.80
N THR A 91 23.39 6.11 15.97
CA THR A 91 23.49 5.23 17.13
C THR A 91 22.14 4.64 17.54
N ILE A 92 21.08 5.45 17.42
CA ILE A 92 19.72 5.02 17.77
C ILE A 92 19.27 3.84 16.91
N GLN A 93 19.37 3.94 15.58
CA GLN A 93 18.95 2.83 14.72
C GLN A 93 19.91 1.64 14.83
N MET A 94 21.22 1.88 14.88
CA MET A 94 22.21 0.79 15.02
C MET A 94 21.99 -0.05 16.27
N GLU A 95 21.81 0.57 17.44
CA GLU A 95 21.72 -0.16 18.71
C GLU A 95 20.32 -0.71 18.98
N TYR A 96 19.25 0.05 18.71
CA TYR A 96 17.89 -0.35 19.08
C TYR A 96 17.17 -1.16 18.00
N THR A 97 17.50 -0.96 16.72
CA THR A 97 16.83 -1.69 15.62
C THR A 97 17.66 -2.87 15.12
N TYR A 98 18.97 -2.64 14.94
CA TYR A 98 19.87 -3.65 14.36
C TYR A 98 20.74 -4.37 15.38
N HIS A 99 20.81 -3.88 16.63
CA HIS A 99 21.63 -4.42 17.73
C HIS A 99 23.11 -4.55 17.36
N VAL A 100 23.63 -3.57 16.62
CA VAL A 100 25.02 -3.54 16.11
C VAL A 100 25.70 -2.25 16.57
N LYS A 101 26.96 -2.35 16.97
CA LYS A 101 27.80 -1.19 17.32
C LYS A 101 28.53 -0.63 16.10
N GLN A 102 28.96 0.63 16.18
CA GLN A 102 29.63 1.39 15.10
C GLN A 102 30.74 0.59 14.39
N ALA A 103 31.67 -0.02 15.13
CA ALA A 103 32.77 -0.76 14.53
C ALA A 103 32.31 -1.94 13.65
N LYS A 104 31.32 -2.70 14.14
CA LYS A 104 30.71 -3.78 13.35
C LYS A 104 29.88 -3.28 12.20
N MET A 105 29.28 -2.09 12.31
CA MET A 105 28.52 -1.49 11.22
C MET A 105 29.46 -1.09 10.07
N LEU A 106 30.65 -0.53 10.34
CA LEU A 106 31.65 -0.27 9.30
C LEU A 106 32.08 -1.55 8.57
N GLU A 107 32.33 -2.64 9.31
CA GLU A 107 32.63 -3.94 8.71
C GLU A 107 31.49 -4.42 7.81
N LYS A 108 30.23 -4.23 8.25
CA LYS A 108 29.05 -4.62 7.48
C LYS A 108 28.86 -3.78 6.23
N ILE A 109 29.12 -2.46 6.28
CA ILE A 109 29.12 -1.57 5.12
C ILE A 109 30.12 -2.08 4.07
N ALA A 110 31.38 -2.34 4.51
CA ALA A 110 32.40 -2.86 3.63
C ALA A 110 32.04 -4.22 3.02
N GLU A 111 31.49 -5.14 3.82
CA GLU A 111 31.09 -6.48 3.40
C GLU A 111 30.00 -6.41 2.31
N LEU A 112 28.93 -5.69 2.57
CA LEU A 112 27.77 -5.64 1.65
C LEU A 112 28.08 -4.87 0.36
N ILE A 113 28.81 -3.75 0.43
CA ILE A 113 29.19 -3.01 -0.77
C ILE A 113 30.12 -3.85 -1.66
N LYS A 114 31.11 -4.55 -1.09
CA LYS A 114 31.98 -5.46 -1.86
C LYS A 114 31.18 -6.61 -2.49
N ALA A 115 30.24 -7.20 -1.75
CA ALA A 115 29.37 -8.25 -2.27
C ALA A 115 28.47 -7.74 -3.40
N ALA A 116 27.87 -6.55 -3.24
CA ALA A 116 27.07 -5.91 -4.27
C ALA A 116 27.92 -5.54 -5.51
N LYS A 117 29.11 -4.99 -5.29
CA LYS A 117 30.03 -4.60 -6.37
C LYS A 117 30.53 -5.78 -7.20
N ALA A 118 30.63 -6.97 -6.58
CA ALA A 118 30.98 -8.20 -7.30
C ALA A 118 29.91 -8.63 -8.32
N LEU A 119 28.65 -8.22 -8.14
CA LEU A 119 27.52 -8.57 -8.99
C LEU A 119 27.09 -7.42 -9.92
N CYS A 120 27.14 -6.18 -9.44
CA CYS A 120 26.66 -4.98 -10.11
C CYS A 120 27.73 -3.90 -10.15
N SER A 121 27.94 -3.27 -11.32
CA SER A 121 28.91 -2.16 -11.46
C SER A 121 28.40 -0.86 -10.82
N ASP A 122 27.10 -0.67 -10.69
CA ASP A 122 26.47 0.51 -10.08
C ASP A 122 25.90 0.14 -8.69
N VAL A 123 26.51 0.66 -7.65
CA VAL A 123 26.17 0.37 -6.24
C VAL A 123 25.97 1.67 -5.47
N GLU A 124 24.79 1.89 -4.97
CA GLU A 124 24.45 3.02 -4.09
C GLU A 124 24.65 2.62 -2.63
N PHE A 125 25.21 3.53 -1.82
CA PHE A 125 25.16 3.44 -0.36
C PHE A 125 24.17 4.46 0.19
N SER A 126 23.10 4.00 0.82
CA SER A 126 22.13 4.84 1.54
C SER A 126 22.42 4.82 3.04
N ALA A 127 22.89 5.94 3.55
CA ALA A 127 23.13 6.17 4.97
C ALA A 127 21.79 6.48 5.66
N LEU A 128 21.16 5.47 6.27
CA LEU A 128 19.86 5.61 6.94
C LEU A 128 20.01 6.44 8.22
N ASP A 129 19.04 7.33 8.45
CA ASP A 129 18.97 8.19 9.64
C ASP A 129 20.23 9.08 9.81
N ALA A 130 20.76 9.56 8.69
CA ALA A 130 22.00 10.32 8.64
C ALA A 130 21.92 11.66 9.42
N THR A 131 20.72 12.23 9.53
CA THR A 131 20.49 13.50 10.25
C THR A 131 20.69 13.38 11.78
N ARG A 132 20.67 12.16 12.34
CA ARG A 132 20.91 11.90 13.77
C ARG A 132 22.20 11.12 14.02
N ALA A 133 23.03 10.97 12.98
CA ALA A 133 24.30 10.30 13.11
C ALA A 133 25.32 11.13 13.90
N ASP A 134 26.23 10.46 14.56
CA ASP A 134 27.49 11.06 15.00
C ASP A 134 28.31 11.46 13.78
N GLU A 135 28.78 12.70 13.73
CA GLU A 135 29.44 13.28 12.54
C GLU A 135 30.71 12.50 12.15
N ASP A 136 31.55 12.13 13.14
CA ASP A 136 32.80 11.39 12.90
C ASP A 136 32.48 9.99 12.36
N PHE A 137 31.46 9.36 12.89
CA PHE A 137 31.03 8.03 12.41
C PHE A 137 30.43 8.11 11.01
N LEU A 138 29.59 9.10 10.73
CA LEU A 138 29.02 9.31 9.39
C LEU A 138 30.11 9.48 8.34
N ILE A 139 31.11 10.33 8.62
CA ILE A 139 32.25 10.54 7.72
C ILE A 139 33.02 9.23 7.52
N SER A 140 33.23 8.46 8.58
CA SER A 140 33.89 7.15 8.48
C SER A 140 33.11 6.17 7.62
N ALA A 141 31.77 6.14 7.77
CA ALA A 141 30.88 5.25 7.03
C ALA A 141 30.84 5.58 5.52
N VAL A 142 30.70 6.87 5.16
CA VAL A 142 30.65 7.27 3.75
C VAL A 142 31.99 7.09 3.04
N LYS A 143 33.12 7.35 3.73
CA LYS A 143 34.45 7.06 3.20
C LYS A 143 34.69 5.56 3.01
N GLU A 144 34.28 4.74 3.96
CA GLU A 144 34.39 3.28 3.83
C GLU A 144 33.54 2.78 2.67
N ALA A 145 32.34 3.33 2.48
CA ALA A 145 31.48 3.01 1.34
C ALA A 145 32.15 3.37 -0.01
N GLU A 146 32.71 4.56 -0.14
CA GLU A 146 33.45 4.99 -1.33
C GLU A 146 34.68 4.11 -1.58
N ASN A 147 35.49 3.83 -0.55
CA ASN A 147 36.68 2.96 -0.63
C ASN A 147 36.34 1.53 -1.08
N CYS A 148 35.18 1.02 -0.69
CA CYS A 148 34.69 -0.30 -1.08
C CYS A 148 34.04 -0.31 -2.48
N GLY A 149 33.90 0.85 -3.14
CA GLY A 149 33.48 0.97 -4.52
C GLY A 149 32.02 1.39 -4.73
N ALA A 150 31.39 2.02 -3.74
CA ALA A 150 30.09 2.64 -3.94
C ALA A 150 30.19 3.70 -5.06
N SER A 151 29.18 3.77 -5.92
CA SER A 151 29.12 4.72 -7.04
C SER A 151 28.51 6.06 -6.62
N MET A 152 27.78 6.09 -5.52
CA MET A 152 27.13 7.27 -4.95
C MET A 152 26.70 7.04 -3.49
N ILE A 153 26.46 8.13 -2.78
CA ILE A 153 25.94 8.16 -1.42
C ILE A 153 24.54 8.80 -1.44
N THR A 154 23.62 8.24 -0.67
CA THR A 154 22.33 8.91 -0.35
C THR A 154 22.25 9.13 1.16
N LEU A 155 22.01 10.37 1.56
CA LEU A 155 21.79 10.75 2.96
C LEU A 155 20.29 10.73 3.25
N CYS A 156 19.83 9.91 4.19
CA CYS A 156 18.42 9.72 4.50
C CYS A 156 18.03 10.43 5.81
N ASP A 157 17.00 11.27 5.75
CA ASP A 157 16.36 11.89 6.92
C ASP A 157 15.14 11.05 7.36
N ASP A 158 15.40 9.92 8.03
CA ASP A 158 14.33 9.01 8.46
C ASP A 158 13.54 9.55 9.66
N ALA A 159 14.16 10.39 10.47
CA ALA A 159 13.51 10.98 11.64
C ALA A 159 12.50 12.06 11.26
N GLY A 160 12.74 12.78 10.15
CA GLY A 160 11.89 13.87 9.68
C GLY A 160 11.77 15.02 10.68
N ALA A 161 12.84 15.30 11.40
CA ALA A 161 12.88 16.36 12.42
C ALA A 161 13.95 17.42 12.13
N SER A 162 14.62 17.33 10.98
CA SER A 162 15.71 18.22 10.59
C SER A 162 15.18 19.45 9.86
N THR A 163 15.77 20.61 10.19
CA THR A 163 15.51 21.85 9.49
C THR A 163 16.27 21.92 8.17
N PRO A 164 15.92 22.83 7.24
CA PRO A 164 16.68 23.06 6.01
C PRO A 164 18.17 23.36 6.26
N ASP A 165 18.51 24.08 7.35
CA ASP A 165 19.88 24.40 7.72
C ASP A 165 20.65 23.16 8.21
N ASP A 166 19.98 22.24 8.93
CA ASP A 166 20.60 20.96 9.35
C ASP A 166 20.94 20.11 8.13
N ILE A 167 20.02 20.03 7.15
CA ILE A 167 20.25 19.31 5.89
C ILE A 167 21.37 19.96 5.08
N ALA A 168 21.43 21.30 5.03
CA ALA A 168 22.51 22.04 4.36
C ALA A 168 23.87 21.70 4.96
N LYS A 169 23.99 21.74 6.30
CA LYS A 169 25.22 21.37 7.03
C LYS A 169 25.63 19.91 6.74
N LEU A 170 24.68 18.98 6.83
CA LEU A 170 24.91 17.57 6.59
C LEU A 170 25.49 17.32 5.19
N VAL A 171 24.89 17.92 4.17
CA VAL A 171 25.36 17.80 2.77
C VAL A 171 26.77 18.37 2.62
N SER A 172 27.01 19.59 3.11
CA SER A 172 28.33 20.21 3.02
C SER A 172 29.42 19.34 3.66
N THR A 173 29.16 18.84 4.87
CA THR A 173 30.10 17.98 5.61
C THR A 173 30.44 16.71 4.82
N VAL A 174 29.44 16.05 4.21
CA VAL A 174 29.68 14.82 3.45
C VAL A 174 30.33 15.11 2.11
N LYS A 175 29.94 16.17 1.41
CA LYS A 175 30.56 16.58 0.12
C LYS A 175 32.04 16.89 0.27
N GLU A 176 32.49 17.42 1.40
CA GLU A 176 33.92 17.62 1.70
C GLU A 176 34.65 16.31 1.99
N ALA A 177 33.93 15.26 2.37
CA ALA A 177 34.53 14.00 2.79
C ALA A 177 34.69 12.97 1.66
N VAL A 178 33.87 13.03 0.60
CA VAL A 178 33.83 12.06 -0.50
C VAL A 178 33.89 12.74 -1.87
N SER A 179 34.34 11.99 -2.90
CA SER A 179 34.44 12.48 -4.28
C SER A 179 33.29 12.02 -5.18
N ILE A 180 32.55 11.00 -4.76
CA ILE A 180 31.42 10.44 -5.49
C ILE A 180 30.14 11.29 -5.26
N PRO A 181 29.14 11.20 -6.14
CA PRO A 181 27.90 11.95 -6.02
C PRO A 181 27.18 11.73 -4.69
N VAL A 182 26.62 12.81 -4.13
CA VAL A 182 25.86 12.79 -2.87
C VAL A 182 24.42 13.21 -3.14
N PHE A 183 23.52 12.33 -2.86
CA PHE A 183 22.07 12.54 -2.97
C PHE A 183 21.44 12.67 -1.57
N VAL A 184 20.24 13.23 -1.53
CA VAL A 184 19.51 13.40 -0.27
C VAL A 184 18.08 12.89 -0.41
N GLN A 185 17.65 12.15 0.60
CA GLN A 185 16.25 11.80 0.83
C GLN A 185 15.75 12.56 2.05
N VAL A 186 14.91 13.57 1.84
CA VAL A 186 14.32 14.37 2.92
C VAL A 186 12.90 13.90 3.24
N SER A 187 12.55 13.98 4.53
CA SER A 187 11.20 13.70 5.01
C SER A 187 10.37 14.98 5.02
N ASP A 188 9.05 14.83 4.79
CA ASP A 188 8.09 15.94 4.89
C ASP A 188 7.25 15.92 6.18
N ARG A 189 7.70 15.23 7.19
CA ARG A 189 6.98 15.08 8.46
C ARG A 189 6.63 16.43 9.13
N ILE A 190 7.47 17.44 8.92
CA ILE A 190 7.29 18.79 9.46
C ILE A 190 6.94 19.81 8.38
N ASN A 191 6.52 19.39 7.18
CA ASN A 191 6.16 20.22 6.03
C ASN A 191 7.30 21.14 5.56
N MET A 192 8.54 20.66 5.56
CA MET A 192 9.73 21.42 5.13
C MET A 192 10.54 20.71 4.04
N ALA A 193 10.02 19.63 3.43
CA ALA A 193 10.79 18.81 2.49
C ALA A 193 11.29 19.61 1.29
N VAL A 194 10.45 20.44 0.67
CA VAL A 194 10.85 21.28 -0.47
C VAL A 194 11.93 22.27 -0.07
N ALA A 195 11.80 22.95 1.08
CA ALA A 195 12.80 23.89 1.58
C ALA A 195 14.12 23.20 1.89
N SER A 196 14.07 22.00 2.51
CA SER A 196 15.24 21.19 2.80
C SER A 196 15.95 20.70 1.52
N ALA A 197 15.17 20.31 0.49
CA ALA A 197 15.72 19.95 -0.81
C ALA A 197 16.45 21.11 -1.50
N PHE A 198 15.87 22.32 -1.43
CA PHE A 198 16.54 23.53 -1.94
C PHE A 198 17.84 23.83 -1.19
N SER A 199 17.85 23.68 0.13
CA SER A 199 19.06 23.86 0.93
C SER A 199 20.13 22.82 0.62
N ALA A 200 19.73 21.56 0.41
CA ALA A 200 20.63 20.50 -0.03
C ALA A 200 21.29 20.80 -1.38
N ILE A 201 20.50 21.21 -2.38
CA ILE A 201 21.01 21.57 -3.72
C ILE A 201 22.00 22.73 -3.63
N LYS A 202 21.67 23.78 -2.88
CA LYS A 202 22.57 24.94 -2.67
C LYS A 202 23.92 24.55 -2.07
N CYS A 203 23.93 23.50 -1.24
CA CYS A 203 25.13 22.99 -0.60
C CYS A 203 25.85 21.88 -1.40
N GLY A 204 25.43 21.68 -2.66
CA GLY A 204 26.13 20.82 -3.61
C GLY A 204 25.63 19.38 -3.63
N ALA A 205 24.42 19.09 -3.17
CA ALA A 205 23.80 17.80 -3.44
C ALA A 205 23.63 17.59 -4.95
N ASP A 206 24.04 16.42 -5.44
CA ASP A 206 24.00 16.06 -6.86
C ASP A 206 22.62 15.57 -7.31
N GLY A 207 21.74 15.24 -6.36
CA GLY A 207 20.39 14.81 -6.66
C GLY A 207 19.51 14.61 -5.43
N LEU A 208 18.23 14.35 -5.71
CA LEU A 208 17.20 14.16 -4.69
C LEU A 208 16.51 12.82 -4.89
N LYS A 209 16.24 12.13 -3.80
CA LYS A 209 15.41 10.94 -3.78
C LYS A 209 13.99 11.33 -3.36
N CYS A 210 13.06 11.30 -4.33
CA CYS A 210 11.67 11.71 -4.15
C CYS A 210 10.73 10.51 -4.22
N ALA A 211 9.54 10.64 -3.65
CA ALA A 211 8.47 9.68 -3.81
C ALA A 211 7.52 10.12 -4.94
N MET A 212 6.99 9.17 -5.69
CA MET A 212 5.93 9.45 -6.67
C MET A 212 4.61 9.72 -5.95
N VAL A 213 4.36 8.97 -4.89
CA VAL A 213 3.18 9.03 -4.03
C VAL A 213 3.58 8.71 -2.59
N GLY A 214 2.78 9.12 -1.63
CA GLY A 214 3.00 8.79 -0.22
C GLY A 214 2.86 10.00 0.69
N LYS A 215 3.02 9.77 1.98
CA LYS A 215 2.98 10.80 3.02
C LYS A 215 4.36 11.00 3.61
N ASN A 216 4.55 12.16 4.20
CA ASN A 216 5.79 12.52 4.90
C ASN A 216 7.06 12.36 4.03
N ALA A 217 6.93 12.46 2.72
CA ALA A 217 8.04 12.36 1.78
C ALA A 217 8.01 13.53 0.79
N LEU A 218 9.17 13.93 0.30
CA LEU A 218 9.29 14.89 -0.80
C LEU A 218 8.64 14.27 -2.05
N LEU A 219 7.59 14.90 -2.56
CA LEU A 219 6.90 14.41 -3.75
C LEU A 219 7.54 14.93 -5.05
N THR A 220 7.62 14.04 -6.05
CA THR A 220 8.23 14.38 -7.35
C THR A 220 7.52 15.54 -8.04
N GLY A 221 6.18 15.62 -7.98
CA GLY A 221 5.43 16.75 -8.53
C GLY A 221 5.74 18.06 -7.83
N GLU A 222 5.73 18.08 -6.51
CA GLU A 222 5.97 19.30 -5.71
C GLU A 222 7.36 19.88 -5.93
N ILE A 223 8.40 19.04 -5.89
CA ILE A 223 9.76 19.52 -6.10
C ILE A 223 9.99 19.95 -7.56
N SER A 224 9.35 19.29 -8.53
CA SER A 224 9.40 19.69 -9.93
C SER A 224 8.84 21.09 -10.13
N ASP A 225 7.66 21.38 -9.57
CA ASP A 225 7.05 22.71 -9.63
C ASP A 225 7.93 23.78 -8.97
N ALA A 226 8.43 23.46 -7.78
CA ALA A 226 9.28 24.39 -7.05
C ALA A 226 10.57 24.73 -7.81
N ILE A 227 11.24 23.74 -8.41
CA ILE A 227 12.45 23.98 -9.23
C ILE A 227 12.09 24.75 -10.51
N ASN A 228 10.96 24.49 -11.16
CA ASN A 228 10.52 25.24 -12.33
C ASN A 228 10.27 26.72 -12.01
N ILE A 229 9.79 27.05 -10.81
CA ILE A 229 9.51 28.43 -10.39
C ILE A 229 10.76 29.12 -9.88
N CYS A 230 11.54 28.46 -9.05
CA CYS A 230 12.64 29.08 -8.28
C CYS A 230 14.04 28.51 -8.59
N GLY A 231 14.16 27.51 -9.47
CA GLY A 231 15.41 26.80 -9.70
C GLY A 231 16.58 27.71 -10.13
N ALA A 232 16.31 28.73 -10.94
CA ALA A 232 17.31 29.71 -11.34
C ALA A 232 17.98 30.44 -10.15
N GLN A 233 17.34 30.51 -8.99
CA GLN A 233 17.89 31.14 -7.78
C GLN A 233 18.92 30.25 -7.07
N ILE A 234 18.94 28.97 -7.39
CA ILE A 234 19.80 27.95 -6.77
C ILE A 234 20.67 27.23 -7.80
N ASP A 235 20.71 27.74 -9.05
CA ASP A 235 21.41 27.15 -10.17
C ASP A 235 21.01 25.69 -10.42
N ALA A 236 19.71 25.40 -10.30
CA ALA A 236 19.15 24.07 -10.50
C ALA A 236 18.15 24.06 -11.65
N GLU A 237 18.24 23.00 -12.46
CA GLU A 237 17.32 22.72 -13.56
C GLU A 237 16.80 21.29 -13.45
N ILE A 238 15.51 21.10 -13.74
CA ILE A 238 14.90 19.78 -13.78
C ILE A 238 14.59 19.37 -15.21
N LYS A 239 14.97 18.15 -15.58
CA LYS A 239 14.78 17.60 -16.93
C LYS A 239 13.53 16.74 -17.10
N LEU A 240 12.65 16.72 -16.10
CA LEU A 240 11.41 15.99 -16.20
C LEU A 240 10.46 16.63 -17.23
N ASN A 241 9.58 15.83 -17.80
CA ASN A 241 8.56 16.31 -18.74
C ASN A 241 7.46 17.09 -18.02
N ASN A 242 7.69 18.36 -17.75
CA ASN A 242 6.84 19.23 -16.93
C ASN A 242 5.40 19.36 -17.46
N THR A 243 5.19 19.28 -18.79
CA THR A 243 3.85 19.39 -19.37
C THR A 243 3.01 18.13 -19.14
N LYS A 244 3.63 17.01 -18.83
CA LYS A 244 2.97 15.71 -18.64
C LYS A 244 2.96 15.25 -17.19
N ILE A 245 3.81 15.84 -16.32
CA ILE A 245 4.03 15.29 -14.97
C ILE A 245 2.74 15.18 -14.16
N HIS A 246 1.95 16.25 -14.09
CA HIS A 246 0.69 16.26 -13.34
C HIS A 246 -0.36 15.33 -13.95
N ALA A 247 -0.57 15.40 -15.27
CA ALA A 247 -1.50 14.51 -15.95
C ALA A 247 -1.12 13.03 -15.78
N SER A 248 0.18 12.70 -15.89
CA SER A 248 0.68 11.34 -15.72
C SER A 248 0.55 10.86 -14.26
N ILE A 249 0.76 11.74 -13.28
CA ILE A 249 0.56 11.43 -11.86
C ILE A 249 -0.94 11.24 -11.58
N ASP A 250 -1.82 12.08 -12.11
CA ASP A 250 -3.27 11.97 -11.94
C ASP A 250 -3.82 10.69 -12.57
N ASP A 251 -3.37 10.34 -13.79
CA ASP A 251 -3.72 9.08 -14.46
C ASP A 251 -3.24 7.87 -13.65
N MET A 252 -2.03 7.94 -13.13
CA MET A 252 -1.47 6.90 -12.26
C MET A 252 -2.27 6.78 -10.96
N LEU A 253 -2.58 7.89 -10.28
CA LEU A 253 -3.37 7.91 -9.06
C LEU A 253 -4.78 7.36 -9.28
N SER A 254 -5.39 7.61 -10.44
CA SER A 254 -6.69 7.05 -10.81
C SER A 254 -6.64 5.52 -10.99
N SER A 255 -5.49 4.98 -11.37
CA SER A 255 -5.26 3.53 -11.55
C SER A 255 -4.86 2.81 -10.26
N ILE A 256 -4.38 3.53 -9.27
CA ILE A 256 -4.11 3.04 -7.91
C ILE A 256 -5.41 3.12 -7.13
N ASN A 257 -5.69 2.11 -6.31
CA ASN A 257 -6.88 2.10 -5.46
C ASN A 257 -6.82 3.30 -4.50
N HIS A 258 -7.47 4.38 -4.87
CA HIS A 258 -7.44 5.69 -4.19
C HIS A 258 -7.80 5.59 -2.69
N ASP A 259 -8.65 4.61 -2.34
CA ASP A 259 -9.09 4.37 -0.96
C ASP A 259 -7.95 3.98 -0.01
N ALA A 260 -6.87 3.42 -0.54
CA ALA A 260 -5.71 3.02 0.25
C ALA A 260 -4.71 4.18 0.48
N TYR A 261 -4.61 5.14 -0.44
CA TYR A 261 -3.61 6.22 -0.39
C TYR A 261 -4.10 7.50 0.32
N GLU A 262 -5.38 7.85 0.19
CA GLU A 262 -5.94 9.04 0.85
C GLU A 262 -6.31 8.84 2.32
N SER A 263 -6.27 7.63 2.83
CA SER A 263 -6.80 7.25 4.15
C SER A 263 -5.96 7.68 5.37
N GLY A 264 -5.00 8.56 5.19
CA GLY A 264 -4.35 9.19 6.32
C GLY A 264 -5.03 10.47 6.82
N LYS A 265 -6.21 10.81 6.33
CA LYS A 265 -7.04 11.87 6.91
C LYS A 265 -8.01 11.26 7.91
N THR A 266 -7.94 11.78 9.11
CA THR A 266 -8.80 11.55 10.28
C THR A 266 -10.27 11.31 9.89
N ILE A 267 -10.88 10.36 10.55
CA ILE A 267 -12.32 10.04 10.56
C ILE A 267 -13.14 11.33 10.80
N SER A 268 -13.34 12.15 9.80
CA SER A 268 -14.26 13.32 9.88
C SER A 268 -15.25 13.39 8.74
N ASP A 269 -15.08 12.58 7.68
CA ASP A 269 -16.02 12.49 6.58
C ASP A 269 -16.36 11.02 6.30
N GLY A 270 -17.32 10.56 7.00
CA GLY A 270 -18.24 9.41 6.97
C GLY A 270 -18.05 8.24 6.00
N LYS A 271 -16.99 8.13 5.21
CA LYS A 271 -16.85 7.06 4.19
C LYS A 271 -15.46 6.50 3.94
N LYS A 272 -14.41 6.97 4.61
CA LYS A 272 -13.06 6.47 4.39
C LYS A 272 -12.49 5.89 5.69
N ILE A 273 -12.68 4.59 5.88
CA ILE A 273 -12.12 3.83 6.99
C ILE A 273 -10.92 3.04 6.46
N LEU A 274 -9.76 3.26 7.03
CA LEU A 274 -8.58 2.43 6.85
C LEU A 274 -8.20 1.85 8.21
N ILE A 275 -8.06 0.55 8.27
CA ILE A 275 -7.61 -0.17 9.45
C ILE A 275 -6.31 -0.87 9.09
N ASP A 276 -5.27 -0.66 9.90
CA ASP A 276 -3.92 -1.18 9.72
C ASP A 276 -3.53 -2.14 10.86
N ALA A 277 -2.30 -2.63 10.79
CA ALA A 277 -1.76 -3.56 11.78
C ALA A 277 -1.62 -2.95 13.18
N ASP A 278 -1.53 -1.61 13.29
CA ASP A 278 -1.39 -0.88 14.55
C ASP A 278 -2.75 -0.45 15.13
N SER A 279 -3.84 -0.66 14.38
CA SER A 279 -5.19 -0.34 14.82
C SER A 279 -5.60 -1.17 16.03
N THR A 280 -6.24 -0.52 17.00
CA THR A 280 -6.71 -1.15 18.24
C THR A 280 -8.12 -1.70 18.10
N VAL A 281 -8.52 -2.63 19.00
CA VAL A 281 -9.89 -3.16 19.07
C VAL A 281 -10.94 -2.04 19.17
N VAL A 282 -10.63 -0.97 19.93
CA VAL A 282 -11.53 0.18 20.09
C VAL A 282 -11.69 0.95 18.76
N GLN A 283 -10.64 1.12 17.99
CA GLN A 283 -10.70 1.77 16.67
C GLN A 283 -11.49 0.93 15.66
N VAL A 284 -11.36 -0.40 15.71
CA VAL A 284 -12.18 -1.32 14.91
C VAL A 284 -13.66 -1.21 15.26
N ALA A 285 -13.99 -1.15 16.56
CA ALA A 285 -15.37 -0.96 17.01
C ALA A 285 -15.95 0.40 16.57
N GLN A 286 -15.16 1.47 16.69
CA GLN A 286 -15.56 2.81 16.23
C GLN A 286 -15.75 2.86 14.71
N ALA A 287 -14.87 2.22 13.95
CA ALA A 287 -14.99 2.12 12.51
C ALA A 287 -16.26 1.35 12.09
N ALA A 288 -16.58 0.25 12.78
CA ALA A 288 -17.82 -0.49 12.55
C ALA A 288 -19.05 0.38 12.84
N ALA A 289 -19.04 1.14 13.97
CA ALA A 289 -20.13 2.03 14.34
C ALA A 289 -20.34 3.17 13.30
N VAL A 290 -19.27 3.72 12.73
CA VAL A 290 -19.34 4.73 11.64
C VAL A 290 -20.00 4.14 10.39
N LEU A 291 -19.80 2.85 10.10
CA LEU A 291 -20.47 2.13 9.01
C LEU A 291 -21.91 1.71 9.35
N GLY A 292 -22.39 1.99 10.57
CA GLY A 292 -23.75 1.66 11.02
C GLY A 292 -23.89 0.26 11.63
N TYR A 293 -22.78 -0.43 11.92
CA TYR A 293 -22.79 -1.74 12.56
C TYR A 293 -22.68 -1.61 14.08
N GLU A 294 -23.66 -2.09 14.84
CA GLU A 294 -23.57 -2.29 16.28
C GLU A 294 -23.10 -3.73 16.56
N LEU A 295 -21.80 -3.89 16.80
CA LEU A 295 -21.20 -5.19 17.08
C LEU A 295 -21.15 -5.45 18.60
N SER A 296 -21.36 -6.70 19.00
CA SER A 296 -21.07 -7.12 20.37
C SER A 296 -19.56 -7.18 20.63
N ASP A 297 -19.13 -7.13 21.90
CA ASP A 297 -17.71 -7.23 22.25
C ASP A 297 -17.05 -8.52 21.72
N SER A 298 -17.81 -9.62 21.64
CA SER A 298 -17.33 -10.87 21.05
C SER A 298 -17.14 -10.77 19.54
N ASP A 299 -18.05 -10.09 18.85
CA ASP A 299 -17.98 -9.90 17.38
C ASP A 299 -16.87 -8.96 17.00
N VAL A 300 -16.70 -7.85 17.74
CA VAL A 300 -15.55 -6.96 17.57
C VAL A 300 -14.23 -7.73 17.73
N GLY A 301 -14.16 -8.63 18.72
CA GLY A 301 -12.98 -9.48 18.95
C GLY A 301 -12.70 -10.44 17.78
N ASN A 302 -13.74 -10.99 17.15
CA ASN A 302 -13.61 -11.88 15.99
C ASN A 302 -13.18 -11.10 14.74
N VAL A 303 -13.86 -9.98 14.46
CA VAL A 303 -13.51 -9.07 13.36
C VAL A 303 -12.06 -8.60 13.49
N TYR A 304 -11.65 -8.18 14.68
CA TYR A 304 -10.28 -7.73 14.95
C TYR A 304 -9.22 -8.80 14.65
N LYS A 305 -9.47 -10.08 15.03
CA LYS A 305 -8.53 -11.18 14.74
C LYS A 305 -8.35 -11.40 13.24
N VAL A 306 -9.45 -11.38 12.47
CA VAL A 306 -9.39 -11.56 11.01
C VAL A 306 -8.67 -10.39 10.36
N ILE A 307 -8.97 -9.17 10.78
CA ILE A 307 -8.30 -7.96 10.29
C ILE A 307 -6.79 -8.04 10.52
N LYS A 308 -6.38 -8.41 11.74
CA LYS A 308 -4.97 -8.52 12.09
C LYS A 308 -4.23 -9.50 11.18
N GLN A 309 -4.83 -10.66 10.89
CA GLN A 309 -4.25 -11.65 9.96
C GLN A 309 -4.14 -11.13 8.52
N ILE A 310 -5.07 -10.28 8.09
CA ILE A 310 -5.04 -9.68 6.77
C ILE A 310 -4.02 -8.55 6.73
N CYS A 311 -4.00 -7.68 7.74
CA CYS A 311 -3.03 -6.58 7.84
C CYS A 311 -1.59 -7.07 7.92
N ASP A 312 -1.32 -8.19 8.61
CA ASP A 312 0.01 -8.82 8.66
C ASP A 312 0.52 -9.23 7.26
N LYS A 313 -0.41 -9.54 6.32
CA LYS A 313 -0.08 -9.93 4.94
C LYS A 313 -0.12 -8.79 3.94
N LYS A 314 -1.05 -7.85 4.11
CA LYS A 314 -1.42 -6.84 3.11
C LYS A 314 -1.14 -5.40 3.58
N GLY A 315 -0.87 -5.19 4.87
CA GLY A 315 -0.57 -3.89 5.48
C GLY A 315 -1.79 -3.15 6.01
N ALA A 316 -2.89 -3.08 5.25
CA ALA A 316 -4.10 -2.39 5.69
C ALA A 316 -5.36 -2.93 5.00
N VAL A 317 -6.51 -2.66 5.60
CA VAL A 317 -7.85 -3.06 5.13
C VAL A 317 -8.66 -1.79 4.86
N GLY A 318 -9.13 -1.62 3.62
CA GLY A 318 -10.01 -0.52 3.21
C GLY A 318 -11.46 -0.76 3.63
N TYR A 319 -12.30 0.30 3.56
CA TYR A 319 -13.66 0.24 4.13
C TYR A 319 -14.53 -0.87 3.50
N LYS A 320 -14.47 -1.09 2.18
CA LYS A 320 -15.25 -2.16 1.50
C LYS A 320 -14.84 -3.55 1.94
N GLU A 321 -13.54 -3.76 2.13
CA GLU A 321 -12.99 -5.01 2.62
C GLU A 321 -13.31 -5.20 4.11
N PHE A 322 -13.22 -4.13 4.89
CA PHE A 322 -13.64 -4.12 6.29
C PHE A 322 -15.12 -4.47 6.45
N GLU A 323 -15.98 -3.91 5.63
CA GLU A 323 -17.40 -4.21 5.60
C GLU A 323 -17.67 -5.68 5.25
N ALA A 324 -16.95 -6.23 4.26
CA ALA A 324 -17.02 -7.65 3.91
C ALA A 324 -16.55 -8.56 5.07
N ILE A 325 -15.50 -8.14 5.79
CA ILE A 325 -15.01 -8.86 6.98
C ILE A 325 -16.04 -8.84 8.09
N ILE A 326 -16.67 -7.69 8.36
CA ILE A 326 -17.76 -7.61 9.35
C ILE A 326 -18.88 -8.56 8.96
N ALA A 327 -19.34 -8.51 7.71
CA ALA A 327 -20.41 -9.36 7.21
C ALA A 327 -20.09 -10.86 7.36
N SER A 328 -18.83 -11.25 7.13
CA SER A 328 -18.41 -12.66 7.22
C SER A 328 -18.08 -13.13 8.64
N SER A 329 -17.64 -12.23 9.53
CA SER A 329 -17.06 -12.61 10.83
C SER A 329 -17.96 -12.30 12.04
N ALA A 330 -18.81 -11.26 11.92
CA ALA A 330 -19.64 -10.79 13.03
C ALA A 330 -21.10 -11.25 12.95
N MET A 331 -21.57 -11.73 11.81
CA MET A 331 -22.98 -12.07 11.56
C MET A 331 -23.29 -13.57 11.61
N GLN A 332 -22.46 -14.37 12.23
CA GLN A 332 -22.83 -15.73 12.57
C GLN A 332 -23.69 -15.75 13.85
N ALA A 333 -24.84 -15.04 13.83
CA ALA A 333 -25.91 -15.38 14.71
C ALA A 333 -26.32 -16.84 14.43
N PRO A 334 -26.64 -17.67 15.44
CA PRO A 334 -27.18 -19.00 15.16
C PRO A 334 -28.36 -18.81 14.22
N SER A 335 -28.32 -19.43 13.04
CA SER A 335 -29.35 -19.27 12.03
C SER A 335 -30.68 -19.80 12.59
N THR A 336 -31.60 -18.90 12.86
CA THR A 336 -32.94 -19.26 13.32
C THR A 336 -33.72 -19.97 12.22
N TYR A 337 -33.44 -19.60 10.96
CA TYR A 337 -34.03 -20.19 9.77
C TYR A 337 -32.93 -20.84 8.91
N HIS A 338 -33.22 -22.05 8.42
CA HIS A 338 -32.36 -22.74 7.45
C HIS A 338 -33.06 -22.79 6.10
N PHE A 339 -32.38 -22.39 5.08
CA PHE A 339 -32.86 -22.47 3.70
C PHE A 339 -32.89 -23.95 3.25
N GLU A 340 -34.02 -24.38 2.69
CA GLU A 340 -34.18 -25.75 2.17
C GLU A 340 -34.27 -25.75 0.64
N THR A 341 -35.29 -25.09 0.08
CA THR A 341 -35.51 -25.07 -1.37
C THR A 341 -36.15 -23.76 -1.81
N TYR A 342 -35.97 -23.43 -3.09
CA TYR A 342 -36.76 -22.39 -3.75
C TYR A 342 -37.13 -22.84 -5.17
N THR A 343 -38.22 -22.24 -5.68
CA THR A 343 -38.65 -22.32 -7.07
C THR A 343 -39.01 -20.93 -7.52
N THR A 344 -38.44 -20.48 -8.65
CA THR A 344 -38.76 -19.18 -9.22
C THR A 344 -39.21 -19.36 -10.66
N THR A 345 -40.34 -18.76 -11.01
CA THR A 345 -40.82 -18.67 -12.39
C THR A 345 -40.81 -17.19 -12.82
N SER A 346 -40.02 -16.90 -13.85
CA SER A 346 -39.88 -15.54 -14.37
C SER A 346 -40.15 -15.51 -15.86
N SER A 347 -40.90 -14.50 -16.32
CA SER A 347 -41.13 -14.28 -17.74
C SER A 347 -41.18 -12.78 -18.06
N ASN A 348 -41.02 -12.43 -19.33
CA ASN A 348 -41.13 -11.05 -19.78
C ASN A 348 -42.61 -10.59 -19.96
N MET A 349 -43.59 -11.45 -19.71
CA MET A 349 -45.00 -11.18 -19.91
C MET A 349 -45.84 -11.11 -18.62
N SER A 350 -45.27 -11.59 -17.52
CA SER A 350 -45.94 -11.62 -16.19
C SER A 350 -44.93 -11.34 -15.08
N ALA A 351 -45.43 -10.86 -13.96
CA ALA A 351 -44.64 -10.73 -12.74
C ALA A 351 -43.94 -12.06 -12.37
N SER A 352 -42.72 -11.99 -11.83
CA SER A 352 -42.05 -13.17 -11.32
C SER A 352 -42.78 -13.70 -10.10
N MET A 353 -42.84 -15.03 -9.96
CA MET A 353 -43.41 -15.70 -8.81
C MET A 353 -42.39 -16.65 -8.21
N SER A 354 -42.21 -16.59 -6.91
CA SER A 354 -41.29 -17.45 -6.19
C SER A 354 -41.95 -18.16 -5.01
N GLN A 355 -41.59 -19.38 -4.82
CA GLN A 355 -41.88 -20.18 -3.62
C GLN A 355 -40.55 -20.46 -2.91
N VAL A 356 -40.50 -20.19 -1.60
CA VAL A 356 -39.33 -20.46 -0.75
C VAL A 356 -39.77 -21.34 0.41
N THR A 357 -38.94 -22.32 0.73
CA THR A 357 -39.13 -23.20 1.87
C THR A 357 -37.98 -23.01 2.85
N LEU A 358 -38.32 -22.64 4.08
CA LEU A 358 -37.38 -22.47 5.18
C LEU A 358 -37.70 -23.50 6.27
N LYS A 359 -36.69 -23.91 7.01
CA LYS A 359 -36.82 -24.74 8.21
C LYS A 359 -36.50 -23.87 9.47
N CYS A 360 -37.39 -23.87 10.44
CA CYS A 360 -37.22 -23.19 11.71
C CYS A 360 -37.56 -24.15 12.84
N ASN A 361 -36.60 -24.47 13.74
CA ASN A 361 -36.84 -25.39 14.88
C ASN A 361 -37.57 -26.70 14.51
N ASP A 362 -37.17 -27.36 13.41
CA ASP A 362 -37.80 -28.57 12.84
C ASP A 362 -39.17 -28.39 12.17
N GLU A 363 -39.74 -27.20 12.15
CA GLU A 363 -40.91 -26.87 11.33
C GLU A 363 -40.52 -26.39 9.95
N ILE A 364 -41.25 -26.87 8.92
CA ILE A 364 -41.08 -26.43 7.53
C ILE A 364 -42.10 -25.33 7.28
N ILE A 365 -41.59 -24.16 6.89
CA ILE A 365 -42.40 -22.98 6.57
C ILE A 365 -42.22 -22.69 5.06
N CYS A 366 -43.35 -22.47 4.38
CA CYS A 366 -43.37 -22.18 2.96
C CYS A 366 -44.03 -20.82 2.70
N GLY A 367 -43.35 -19.97 1.95
CA GLY A 367 -43.86 -18.68 1.47
C GLY A 367 -43.93 -18.66 -0.05
N VAL A 368 -44.98 -17.98 -0.57
CA VAL A 368 -45.16 -17.81 -2.03
C VAL A 368 -45.50 -16.36 -2.28
N SER A 369 -44.74 -15.69 -3.15
CA SER A 369 -45.00 -14.28 -3.47
C SER A 369 -44.69 -13.95 -4.93
N ASN A 370 -45.32 -12.89 -5.39
CA ASN A 370 -45.04 -12.26 -6.69
C ASN A 370 -44.12 -11.07 -6.45
N GLY A 371 -43.30 -10.73 -7.47
CA GLY A 371 -42.41 -9.57 -7.45
C GLY A 371 -42.10 -9.05 -8.85
N ASP A 372 -41.42 -7.90 -8.90
CA ASP A 372 -41.08 -7.24 -10.17
C ASP A 372 -39.95 -8.00 -10.91
N GLY A 373 -39.25 -8.90 -10.20
CA GLY A 373 -38.23 -9.79 -10.73
C GLY A 373 -37.97 -11.01 -9.83
N PRO A 374 -37.09 -11.94 -10.27
CA PRO A 374 -36.83 -13.17 -9.52
C PRO A 374 -36.31 -12.90 -8.10
N ILE A 375 -35.48 -11.89 -7.91
CA ILE A 375 -34.92 -11.53 -6.60
C ILE A 375 -35.99 -10.93 -5.68
N ASP A 376 -36.78 -9.97 -6.19
CA ASP A 376 -37.84 -9.32 -5.42
C ASP A 376 -38.91 -10.33 -5.00
N SER A 377 -39.31 -11.24 -5.91
CA SER A 377 -40.33 -12.26 -5.59
C SER A 377 -39.82 -13.26 -4.52
N VAL A 378 -38.52 -13.60 -4.53
CA VAL A 378 -37.89 -14.46 -3.53
C VAL A 378 -37.81 -13.77 -2.16
N PHE A 379 -37.37 -12.51 -2.11
CA PHE A 379 -37.29 -11.76 -0.86
C PHE A 379 -38.67 -11.60 -0.22
N ARG A 380 -39.69 -11.28 -0.99
CA ARG A 380 -41.05 -11.21 -0.48
C ARG A 380 -41.62 -12.58 -0.02
N ALA A 381 -41.20 -13.68 -0.67
CA ALA A 381 -41.59 -15.01 -0.22
C ALA A 381 -40.88 -15.37 1.11
N ILE A 382 -39.63 -14.96 1.30
CA ILE A 382 -38.89 -15.11 2.56
C ILE A 382 -39.57 -14.28 3.65
N GLU A 383 -39.90 -13.01 3.41
CA GLU A 383 -40.61 -12.16 4.36
C GLU A 383 -41.96 -12.76 4.80
N GLN A 384 -42.66 -13.41 3.89
CA GLN A 384 -43.87 -14.14 4.22
C GLN A 384 -43.60 -15.33 5.14
N CYS A 385 -42.48 -16.07 4.94
CA CYS A 385 -42.09 -17.15 5.83
C CYS A 385 -41.75 -16.66 7.25
N ILE A 386 -41.03 -15.55 7.35
CA ILE A 386 -40.53 -15.04 8.64
C ILE A 386 -41.52 -14.12 9.34
N GLY A 387 -42.59 -13.67 8.61
CA GLY A 387 -43.63 -12.80 9.17
C GLY A 387 -43.14 -11.37 9.46
N HIS A 388 -42.08 -10.94 8.85
CA HIS A 388 -41.46 -9.64 9.10
C HIS A 388 -40.94 -9.03 7.79
N HIS A 389 -41.07 -7.71 7.64
CA HIS A 389 -40.55 -6.95 6.52
C HIS A 389 -39.22 -6.29 6.89
N TYR A 390 -38.23 -6.42 6.00
CA TYR A 390 -36.94 -5.76 6.07
C TYR A 390 -36.77 -4.82 4.88
N GLU A 391 -36.31 -3.61 5.13
CA GLU A 391 -35.96 -2.69 4.06
C GLU A 391 -34.66 -3.14 3.40
N LEU A 392 -34.65 -3.31 2.07
CA LEU A 392 -33.43 -3.57 1.32
C LEU A 392 -32.61 -2.28 1.23
N ASP A 393 -31.49 -2.22 1.97
CA ASP A 393 -30.60 -1.05 2.00
C ASP A 393 -29.62 -1.06 0.82
N ASP A 394 -29.05 -2.24 0.50
CA ASP A 394 -28.11 -2.40 -0.62
C ASP A 394 -28.13 -3.84 -1.14
N TYR A 395 -27.93 -3.97 -2.45
CA TYR A 395 -27.81 -5.26 -3.13
C TYR A 395 -26.75 -5.20 -4.20
N GLN A 396 -25.68 -5.98 -4.03
CA GLN A 396 -24.54 -6.01 -4.93
C GLN A 396 -24.31 -7.43 -5.44
N VAL A 397 -24.05 -7.55 -6.74
CA VAL A 397 -23.69 -8.82 -7.39
C VAL A 397 -22.35 -8.66 -8.08
N GLN A 398 -21.44 -9.63 -7.84
CA GLN A 398 -20.14 -9.65 -8.45
C GLN A 398 -19.86 -11.03 -9.05
N SER A 399 -19.20 -11.09 -10.20
CA SER A 399 -18.66 -12.33 -10.74
C SER A 399 -17.36 -12.67 -10.02
N VAL A 400 -17.25 -13.87 -9.47
CA VAL A 400 -16.06 -14.37 -8.76
C VAL A 400 -15.13 -15.10 -9.71
N THR A 401 -15.68 -15.81 -10.71
CA THR A 401 -14.91 -16.57 -11.71
C THR A 401 -15.43 -16.29 -13.11
N GLU A 402 -14.65 -16.61 -14.14
CA GLU A 402 -15.03 -16.46 -15.54
C GLU A 402 -15.41 -17.84 -16.15
N GLY A 403 -16.32 -17.83 -17.12
CA GLY A 403 -16.68 -19.04 -17.88
C GLY A 403 -18.17 -19.44 -17.73
N LYS A 404 -18.55 -20.59 -18.32
CA LYS A 404 -19.94 -21.08 -18.34
C LYS A 404 -20.48 -21.52 -16.98
N GLU A 405 -19.59 -21.85 -16.05
CA GLU A 405 -19.90 -22.23 -14.66
C GLU A 405 -19.39 -21.16 -13.67
N ALA A 406 -19.43 -19.87 -14.10
CA ALA A 406 -18.95 -18.77 -13.27
C ALA A 406 -19.76 -18.70 -11.97
N LEU A 407 -19.02 -18.61 -10.85
CA LEU A 407 -19.60 -18.33 -9.55
C LEU A 407 -19.92 -16.83 -9.45
N GLY A 408 -21.14 -16.53 -9.05
CA GLY A 408 -21.57 -15.19 -8.66
C GLY A 408 -21.61 -15.07 -7.14
N SER A 409 -21.18 -13.93 -6.62
CA SER A 409 -21.34 -13.56 -5.22
C SER A 409 -22.40 -12.47 -5.12
N ALA A 410 -23.32 -12.61 -4.18
CA ALA A 410 -24.33 -11.63 -3.86
C ALA A 410 -24.13 -11.11 -2.43
N LEU A 411 -24.06 -9.80 -2.26
CA LEU A 411 -24.09 -9.13 -0.96
C LEU A 411 -25.47 -8.50 -0.79
N VAL A 412 -26.17 -8.85 0.27
CA VAL A 412 -27.50 -8.34 0.61
C VAL A 412 -27.40 -7.59 1.93
N ARG A 413 -27.89 -6.34 1.97
CA ARG A 413 -28.01 -5.55 3.19
C ARG A 413 -29.45 -5.21 3.46
N LEU A 414 -29.90 -5.55 4.64
CA LEU A 414 -31.26 -5.32 5.10
C LEU A 414 -31.25 -4.40 6.33
N ARG A 415 -32.21 -3.50 6.40
CA ARG A 415 -32.39 -2.60 7.53
C ARG A 415 -33.69 -2.93 8.29
N ASN A 416 -33.60 -2.99 9.60
CA ASN A 416 -34.75 -3.14 10.48
C ASN A 416 -34.57 -2.36 11.78
N ASN A 417 -35.50 -1.48 12.12
CA ASN A 417 -35.46 -0.65 13.33
C ASN A 417 -34.13 0.09 13.56
N GLY A 418 -33.54 0.62 12.48
CA GLY A 418 -32.26 1.34 12.50
C GLY A 418 -31.03 0.44 12.55
N LYS A 419 -31.18 -0.89 12.69
CA LYS A 419 -30.09 -1.86 12.60
C LYS A 419 -29.90 -2.36 11.18
N LEU A 420 -28.64 -2.48 10.78
CA LEU A 420 -28.23 -2.99 9.48
C LEU A 420 -27.80 -4.46 9.62
N TYR A 421 -28.31 -5.31 8.77
CA TYR A 421 -27.95 -6.73 8.65
C TYR A 421 -27.35 -6.95 7.27
N SER A 422 -26.32 -7.75 7.17
CA SER A 422 -25.66 -8.04 5.91
C SER A 422 -25.43 -9.54 5.78
N GLY A 423 -25.66 -10.08 4.59
CA GLY A 423 -25.39 -11.46 4.24
C GLY A 423 -24.64 -11.53 2.91
N ASN A 424 -23.75 -12.53 2.77
CA ASN A 424 -23.03 -12.79 1.53
C ASN A 424 -23.17 -14.27 1.16
N GLY A 425 -23.65 -14.52 -0.05
CA GLY A 425 -23.75 -15.86 -0.60
C GLY A 425 -22.97 -15.98 -1.90
N THR A 426 -22.54 -17.22 -2.23
CA THR A 426 -21.83 -17.51 -3.47
C THR A 426 -22.41 -18.77 -4.11
N SER A 427 -22.84 -18.66 -5.37
CA SER A 427 -23.41 -19.77 -6.13
C SER A 427 -23.21 -19.56 -7.62
N THR A 428 -23.37 -20.63 -8.41
CA THR A 428 -23.54 -20.54 -9.88
C THR A 428 -24.90 -19.97 -10.29
N ASP A 429 -25.85 -19.99 -9.37
CA ASP A 429 -27.17 -19.36 -9.52
C ASP A 429 -27.24 -18.12 -8.61
N ILE A 430 -27.44 -16.96 -9.22
CA ILE A 430 -27.43 -15.69 -8.50
C ILE A 430 -28.63 -15.53 -7.54
N VAL A 431 -29.76 -16.18 -7.83
CA VAL A 431 -30.91 -16.19 -6.94
C VAL A 431 -30.56 -16.99 -5.67
N ALA A 432 -29.95 -18.17 -5.84
CA ALA A 432 -29.46 -18.98 -4.72
C ALA A 432 -28.38 -18.28 -3.91
N ALA A 433 -27.49 -17.50 -4.55
CA ALA A 433 -26.47 -16.70 -3.89
C ALA A 433 -27.07 -15.54 -3.07
N SER A 434 -28.28 -15.09 -3.41
CA SER A 434 -28.96 -13.94 -2.79
C SER A 434 -29.89 -14.31 -1.62
N ILE A 435 -30.24 -15.60 -1.49
CA ILE A 435 -31.03 -16.16 -0.39
C ILE A 435 -30.16 -16.43 0.82
#